data_744e130b5ceee3ec1e0f20355180a170
#
_entry.id   744e130b5ceee3ec1e0f20355180a170
#
_cell.length_a   1.000
_cell.length_b   1.000
_cell.length_c   1.000
_cell.angle_alpha   90.00
_cell.angle_beta   90.00
_cell.angle_gamma   90.00
#
_symmetry.space_group_name_H-M   'P 1'
#
loop_
_entity.id
_entity.type
_entity.pdbx_description
1 polymer ?
#
loop_
_entity_poly.entity_id
_entity_poly.type
_entity_poly.pdbx_seq_one_letter_code
_entity_poly.pdbx_strand_id
1 'polypeptide(L)'
;MSGLDSEQLDELELRVAEILERPWDSATGRPKELTLREAIIVASGYARQNIIEDVWAEIFDISQPSVSRIITKITPLIEKATAEFRPAAEEAKATARGQTVLVDGFLAPCWSWRGVPDLWSGKHKTTGFNGQLISNLAGDVIYISEPVTGHNHDMTALSETAAAEVIAAAFSGVGDKGYQGSGYITPIKKPQFRELLEW
;
A
#
# COMPACT_ATOMS: atom_id res chain seq x y z
N MET A 1 0.82 10.06 -13.27
CA MET A 1 0.08 8.80 -13.25
C MET A 1 0.72 7.77 -12.31
N SER A 2 1.99 7.41 -12.46
CA SER A 2 2.72 6.48 -11.56
C SER A 2 2.89 7.02 -10.13
N GLY A 3 2.97 8.33 -9.97
CA GLY A 3 3.29 9.02 -8.72
C GLY A 3 4.78 9.15 -8.45
N LEU A 4 5.59 8.70 -9.38
CA LEU A 4 7.04 8.86 -9.39
C LEU A 4 7.42 10.07 -10.23
N ASP A 5 8.45 10.80 -9.82
CA ASP A 5 9.09 11.79 -10.66
C ASP A 5 10.00 11.12 -11.72
N SER A 6 10.68 11.89 -12.55
CA SER A 6 11.47 11.34 -13.64
C SER A 6 12.69 10.55 -13.14
N GLU A 7 13.35 11.04 -12.10
CA GLU A 7 14.55 10.41 -11.54
C GLU A 7 14.21 9.08 -10.84
N GLN A 8 13.15 9.07 -10.06
CA GLN A 8 12.62 7.86 -9.43
C GLN A 8 12.18 6.82 -10.46
N LEU A 9 11.60 7.27 -11.57
CA LEU A 9 11.17 6.37 -12.64
C LEU A 9 12.37 5.80 -13.41
N ASP A 10 13.41 6.60 -13.65
CA ASP A 10 14.67 6.16 -14.27
C ASP A 10 15.34 5.08 -13.39
N GLU A 11 15.42 5.32 -12.09
CA GLU A 11 15.99 4.37 -11.14
C GLU A 11 15.19 3.07 -11.10
N LEU A 12 13.85 3.15 -11.05
CA LEU A 12 12.99 1.98 -11.04
C LEU A 12 13.11 1.17 -12.34
N GLU A 13 13.20 1.84 -13.49
CA GLU A 13 13.39 1.20 -14.79
C GLU A 13 14.71 0.42 -14.82
N LEU A 14 15.80 1.02 -14.31
CA LEU A 14 17.10 0.38 -14.22
C LEU A 14 17.04 -0.89 -13.36
N ARG A 15 16.48 -0.79 -12.16
CA ARG A 15 16.33 -1.92 -11.23
C ARG A 15 15.47 -3.05 -11.80
N VAL A 16 14.37 -2.71 -12.45
CA VAL A 16 13.51 -3.72 -13.10
C VAL A 16 14.24 -4.37 -14.27
N ALA A 17 15.03 -3.61 -15.06
CA ALA A 17 15.81 -4.14 -16.16
C ALA A 17 16.87 -5.16 -15.68
N GLU A 18 17.50 -4.92 -14.52
CA GLU A 18 18.48 -5.84 -13.92
C GLU A 18 17.85 -7.17 -13.44
N ILE A 19 16.59 -7.13 -13.02
CA ILE A 19 15.87 -8.33 -12.55
C ILE A 19 15.32 -9.17 -13.71
N LEU A 20 15.16 -8.56 -14.89
CA LEU A 20 14.65 -9.27 -16.06
C LEU A 20 15.64 -10.36 -16.52
N GLU A 21 15.16 -11.59 -16.67
CA GLU A 21 15.95 -12.71 -17.21
C GLU A 21 16.42 -12.46 -18.65
N ARG A 22 15.71 -11.62 -19.40
CA ARG A 22 16.02 -11.23 -20.79
C ARG A 22 15.67 -9.76 -20.97
N PRO A 23 16.43 -9.02 -21.82
CA PRO A 23 16.11 -7.65 -22.14
C PRO A 23 14.63 -7.51 -22.60
N TRP A 24 13.98 -6.43 -22.16
CA TRP A 24 12.57 -6.18 -22.49
C TRP A 24 12.33 -6.18 -24.00
N ASP A 25 13.22 -5.54 -24.76
CA ASP A 25 13.17 -5.40 -26.21
C ASP A 25 13.96 -6.51 -26.95
N SER A 26 14.04 -7.72 -26.36
CA SER A 26 14.77 -8.82 -27.00
C SER A 26 14.18 -9.12 -28.40
N ALA A 27 15.06 -9.29 -29.39
CA ALA A 27 14.71 -9.51 -30.79
C ALA A 27 13.96 -10.83 -31.08
N THR A 28 13.80 -11.70 -30.07
CA THR A 28 13.10 -12.97 -30.18
C THR A 28 11.65 -12.84 -29.76
N GLY A 29 10.74 -13.06 -30.69
CA GLY A 29 9.29 -13.06 -30.47
C GLY A 29 8.58 -11.84 -31.08
N ARG A 30 7.31 -11.66 -30.72
CA ARG A 30 6.51 -10.49 -31.13
C ARG A 30 7.08 -9.23 -30.50
N PRO A 31 7.31 -8.15 -31.25
CA PRO A 31 7.71 -6.87 -30.70
C PRO A 31 6.80 -6.41 -29.55
N LYS A 32 7.36 -5.80 -28.53
CA LYS A 32 6.58 -5.22 -27.44
C LYS A 32 5.84 -3.99 -27.93
N GLU A 33 4.59 -3.84 -27.52
CA GLU A 33 3.76 -2.69 -27.86
C GLU A 33 4.19 -1.44 -27.06
N LEU A 34 4.74 -1.65 -25.86
CA LEU A 34 5.25 -0.60 -24.97
C LEU A 34 6.73 -0.81 -24.63
N THR A 35 7.44 0.28 -24.41
CA THR A 35 8.77 0.30 -23.80
C THR A 35 8.69 -0.22 -22.35
N LEU A 36 9.83 -0.58 -21.75
CA LEU A 36 9.87 -1.00 -20.34
C LEU A 36 9.35 0.13 -19.41
N ARG A 37 9.75 1.36 -19.70
CA ARG A 37 9.31 2.54 -18.96
C ARG A 37 7.79 2.71 -18.98
N GLU A 38 7.17 2.62 -20.14
CA GLU A 38 5.73 2.71 -20.31
C GLU A 38 5.01 1.55 -19.59
N ALA A 39 5.54 0.34 -19.67
CA ALA A 39 5.02 -0.82 -18.97
C ALA A 39 5.07 -0.66 -17.43
N ILE A 40 6.14 -0.06 -16.91
CA ILE A 40 6.27 0.31 -15.49
C ILE A 40 5.24 1.38 -15.12
N ILE A 41 5.03 2.40 -15.96
CA ILE A 41 4.02 3.44 -15.73
C ILE A 41 2.62 2.85 -15.65
N VAL A 42 2.28 1.93 -16.56
CA VAL A 42 0.99 1.23 -16.56
C VAL A 42 0.80 0.42 -15.28
N ALA A 43 1.77 -0.43 -14.92
CA ALA A 43 1.66 -1.28 -13.74
C ALA A 43 1.61 -0.48 -12.43
N SER A 44 2.50 0.52 -12.28
CA SER A 44 2.52 1.40 -11.09
C SER A 44 1.25 2.25 -10.99
N GLY A 45 0.79 2.79 -12.11
CA GLY A 45 -0.42 3.60 -12.15
C GLY A 45 -1.67 2.79 -11.88
N TYR A 46 -1.75 1.56 -12.37
CA TYR A 46 -2.82 0.62 -12.05
C TYR A 46 -2.87 0.33 -10.54
N ALA A 47 -1.73 -0.05 -9.96
CA ALA A 47 -1.65 -0.35 -8.53
C ALA A 47 -2.00 0.86 -7.65
N ARG A 48 -1.58 2.08 -8.03
CA ARG A 48 -1.79 3.30 -7.24
C ARG A 48 -3.20 3.86 -7.37
N GLN A 49 -3.78 3.85 -8.57
CA GLN A 49 -5.02 4.57 -8.88
C GLN A 49 -6.24 3.66 -8.97
N ASN A 50 -6.04 2.36 -9.01
CA ASN A 50 -7.11 1.36 -9.22
C ASN A 50 -8.02 1.68 -10.43
N ILE A 51 -7.41 2.21 -11.50
CA ILE A 51 -8.09 2.53 -12.77
C ILE A 51 -8.28 1.24 -13.56
N ILE A 52 -9.44 1.06 -14.18
CA ILE A 52 -9.74 -0.12 -15.00
C ILE A 52 -8.77 -0.24 -16.19
N GLU A 53 -8.48 -1.47 -16.59
CA GLU A 53 -7.52 -1.78 -17.65
C GLU A 53 -7.89 -1.18 -19.01
N ASP A 54 -9.19 -1.04 -19.31
CA ASP A 54 -9.65 -0.42 -20.56
C ASP A 54 -9.21 1.04 -20.70
N VAL A 55 -9.15 1.80 -19.61
CA VAL A 55 -8.66 3.18 -19.64
C VAL A 55 -7.15 3.22 -19.94
N TRP A 56 -6.37 2.29 -19.39
CA TRP A 56 -4.96 2.17 -19.72
C TRP A 56 -4.75 1.76 -21.17
N ALA A 57 -5.61 0.86 -21.70
CA ALA A 57 -5.60 0.45 -23.08
C ALA A 57 -5.81 1.65 -24.03
N GLU A 58 -6.79 2.51 -23.73
CA GLU A 58 -7.07 3.72 -24.49
C GLU A 58 -5.91 4.74 -24.43
N ILE A 59 -5.33 4.97 -23.24
CA ILE A 59 -4.23 5.93 -23.08
C ILE A 59 -2.99 5.56 -23.88
N PHE A 60 -2.67 4.27 -23.96
CA PHE A 60 -1.47 3.77 -24.60
C PHE A 60 -1.72 3.16 -26.01
N ASP A 61 -2.93 3.27 -26.52
CA ASP A 61 -3.34 2.72 -27.84
C ASP A 61 -2.96 1.24 -28.00
N ILE A 62 -3.26 0.43 -26.99
CA ILE A 62 -3.05 -1.02 -26.97
C ILE A 62 -4.33 -1.76 -26.57
N SER A 63 -4.36 -3.07 -26.72
CA SER A 63 -5.53 -3.85 -26.30
C SER A 63 -5.57 -4.06 -24.77
N GLN A 64 -6.78 -4.11 -24.17
CA GLN A 64 -6.95 -4.44 -22.76
C GLN A 64 -6.25 -5.76 -22.36
N PRO A 65 -6.28 -6.85 -23.15
CA PRO A 65 -5.50 -8.06 -22.84
C PRO A 65 -3.98 -7.82 -22.83
N SER A 66 -3.46 -6.83 -23.58
CA SER A 66 -2.06 -6.44 -23.51
C SER A 66 -1.75 -5.73 -22.19
N VAL A 67 -2.63 -4.83 -21.75
CA VAL A 67 -2.53 -4.18 -20.43
C VAL A 67 -2.49 -5.21 -19.31
N SER A 68 -3.42 -6.17 -19.31
CA SER A 68 -3.50 -7.23 -18.30
C SER A 68 -2.23 -8.06 -18.22
N ARG A 69 -1.66 -8.44 -19.38
CA ARG A 69 -0.36 -9.14 -19.44
C ARG A 69 0.80 -8.30 -18.92
N ILE A 70 0.81 -6.99 -19.21
CA ILE A 70 1.83 -6.07 -18.72
C ILE A 70 1.74 -5.98 -17.19
N ILE A 71 0.57 -5.73 -16.64
CA ILE A 71 0.35 -5.65 -15.18
C ILE A 71 0.81 -6.94 -14.50
N THR A 72 0.35 -8.09 -14.99
CA THR A 72 0.71 -9.40 -14.43
C THR A 72 2.21 -9.66 -14.46
N LYS A 73 2.91 -9.21 -15.50
CA LYS A 73 4.34 -9.44 -15.67
C LYS A 73 5.19 -8.42 -14.89
N ILE A 74 4.81 -7.14 -14.90
CA ILE A 74 5.65 -6.07 -14.38
C ILE A 74 5.46 -5.86 -12.87
N THR A 75 4.25 -6.06 -12.34
CA THR A 75 4.00 -5.87 -10.90
C THR A 75 4.93 -6.68 -10.01
N PRO A 76 5.17 -7.99 -10.25
CA PRO A 76 6.12 -8.76 -9.43
C PRO A 76 7.57 -8.30 -9.56
N LEU A 77 7.94 -7.70 -10.71
CA LEU A 77 9.28 -7.16 -10.91
C LEU A 77 9.46 -5.84 -10.14
N ILE A 78 8.45 -4.98 -10.15
CA ILE A 78 8.44 -3.76 -9.31
C ILE A 78 8.54 -4.14 -7.84
N GLU A 79 7.76 -5.12 -7.38
CA GLU A 79 7.80 -5.59 -5.99
C GLU A 79 9.21 -6.03 -5.59
N LYS A 80 9.90 -6.80 -6.43
CA LYS A 80 11.28 -7.22 -6.20
C LYS A 80 12.25 -6.04 -6.23
N ALA A 81 12.11 -5.14 -7.20
CA ALA A 81 12.97 -3.96 -7.37
C ALA A 81 12.87 -2.97 -6.21
N THR A 82 11.75 -2.98 -5.50
CA THR A 82 11.47 -2.06 -4.39
C THR A 82 11.49 -2.74 -3.02
N ALA A 83 11.81 -4.04 -2.95
CA ALA A 83 11.75 -4.81 -1.71
C ALA A 83 12.62 -4.23 -0.58
N GLU A 84 13.78 -3.64 -0.92
CA GLU A 84 14.68 -3.01 0.06
C GLU A 84 14.14 -1.73 0.70
N PHE A 85 13.15 -1.07 0.06
CA PHE A 85 12.49 0.12 0.61
C PHE A 85 11.34 -0.21 1.56
N ARG A 86 11.06 -1.49 1.76
CA ARG A 86 10.04 -1.98 2.69
C ARG A 86 10.72 -2.45 3.97
N PRO A 87 10.77 -1.64 5.03
CA PRO A 87 11.44 -2.00 6.26
C PRO A 87 10.86 -3.29 6.86
N ALA A 88 11.71 -4.21 7.26
CA ALA A 88 11.28 -5.34 8.07
C ALA A 88 10.79 -4.85 9.46
N ALA A 89 9.93 -5.64 10.11
CA ALA A 89 9.38 -5.25 11.41
C ALA A 89 10.47 -4.94 12.45
N GLU A 90 11.58 -5.66 12.46
CA GLU A 90 12.69 -5.43 13.39
C GLU A 90 13.41 -4.10 13.12
N GLU A 91 13.60 -3.74 11.85
CA GLU A 91 14.18 -2.45 11.45
C GLU A 91 13.22 -1.31 11.79
N ALA A 92 11.94 -1.50 11.53
CA ALA A 92 10.90 -0.54 11.90
C ALA A 92 10.84 -0.31 13.42
N LYS A 93 10.96 -1.37 14.25
CA LYS A 93 11.08 -1.24 15.71
C LYS A 93 12.30 -0.43 16.12
N ALA A 94 13.45 -0.67 15.50
CA ALA A 94 14.68 0.08 15.78
C ALA A 94 14.50 1.57 15.43
N THR A 95 13.89 1.86 14.30
CA THR A 95 13.59 3.24 13.86
C THR A 95 12.57 3.93 14.76
N ALA A 96 11.55 3.23 15.24
CA ALA A 96 10.50 3.78 16.08
C ALA A 96 10.99 4.12 17.51
N ARG A 97 12.10 3.55 17.97
CA ARG A 97 12.59 3.76 19.34
C ARG A 97 12.83 5.23 19.65
N GLY A 98 12.27 5.69 20.79
CA GLY A 98 12.38 7.05 21.26
C GLY A 98 11.58 8.08 20.47
N GLN A 99 10.85 7.66 19.45
CA GLN A 99 9.98 8.53 18.65
C GLN A 99 8.51 8.41 19.07
N THR A 100 7.75 9.47 18.87
CA THR A 100 6.29 9.40 18.81
C THR A 100 5.90 9.01 17.39
N VAL A 101 5.09 7.97 17.26
CA VAL A 101 4.65 7.46 15.96
C VAL A 101 3.15 7.66 15.77
N LEU A 102 2.75 7.89 14.52
CA LEU A 102 1.37 7.96 14.10
C LEU A 102 0.97 6.60 13.52
N VAL A 103 -0.21 6.11 13.87
CA VAL A 103 -0.78 4.90 13.28
C VAL A 103 -2.13 5.22 12.65
N ASP A 104 -2.31 4.76 11.42
CA ASP A 104 -3.57 4.85 10.70
C ASP A 104 -3.87 3.55 9.95
N GLY A 105 -5.14 3.17 9.91
CA GLY A 105 -5.63 2.03 9.14
C GLY A 105 -6.11 2.49 7.77
N PHE A 106 -5.69 1.80 6.73
CA PHE A 106 -6.16 2.05 5.37
C PHE A 106 -6.78 0.80 4.76
N LEU A 107 -7.76 0.99 3.89
CA LEU A 107 -8.30 -0.08 3.06
C LEU A 107 -7.71 0.01 1.65
N ALA A 108 -7.06 -1.05 1.21
CA ALA A 108 -6.69 -1.24 -0.19
C ALA A 108 -7.88 -1.92 -0.91
N PRO A 109 -8.68 -1.17 -1.70
CA PRO A 109 -9.86 -1.74 -2.34
C PRO A 109 -9.45 -2.77 -3.40
N CYS A 110 -10.21 -3.84 -3.49
CA CYS A 110 -10.09 -4.83 -4.55
C CYS A 110 -11.41 -5.00 -5.29
N TRP A 111 -11.33 -5.53 -6.52
CA TRP A 111 -12.51 -5.83 -7.32
C TRP A 111 -13.39 -6.88 -6.61
N SER A 112 -14.69 -6.87 -6.89
CA SER A 112 -15.67 -7.76 -6.30
C SER A 112 -15.21 -9.22 -6.31
N TRP A 113 -14.96 -9.77 -5.15
CA TRP A 113 -14.60 -11.16 -4.92
C TRP A 113 -15.84 -11.91 -4.44
N ARG A 114 -16.69 -12.34 -5.39
CA ARG A 114 -17.83 -13.17 -5.06
C ARG A 114 -17.35 -14.47 -4.41
N GLY A 115 -17.88 -14.78 -3.24
CA GLY A 115 -17.53 -15.99 -2.48
C GLY A 115 -16.41 -15.81 -1.45
N VAL A 116 -15.88 -14.59 -1.27
CA VAL A 116 -14.92 -14.25 -0.21
C VAL A 116 -15.53 -13.15 0.68
N PRO A 117 -16.46 -13.49 1.60
CA PRO A 117 -17.21 -12.51 2.40
C PRO A 117 -16.33 -11.68 3.33
N ASP A 118 -15.21 -12.24 3.77
CA ASP A 118 -14.29 -11.60 4.71
C ASP A 118 -13.54 -10.39 4.13
N LEU A 119 -13.60 -10.18 2.82
CA LEU A 119 -13.04 -8.98 2.19
C LEU A 119 -13.96 -7.76 2.27
N TRP A 120 -15.22 -7.94 2.67
CA TRP A 120 -16.16 -6.83 2.76
C TRP A 120 -15.93 -5.94 3.97
N SER A 121 -15.55 -4.70 3.75
CA SER A 121 -15.46 -3.70 4.81
C SER A 121 -16.79 -3.01 5.05
N GLY A 122 -17.39 -3.25 6.22
CA GLY A 122 -18.61 -2.56 6.65
C GLY A 122 -18.41 -1.05 6.84
N LYS A 123 -17.19 -0.60 7.19
CA LYS A 123 -16.80 0.80 7.35
C LYS A 123 -16.74 1.52 6.00
N HIS A 124 -16.08 0.93 5.01
CA HIS A 124 -15.83 1.54 3.69
C HIS A 124 -16.87 1.16 2.63
N LYS A 125 -17.79 0.23 2.92
CA LYS A 125 -18.83 -0.24 2.00
C LYS A 125 -18.28 -0.78 0.67
N THR A 126 -17.09 -1.39 0.72
CA THR A 126 -16.43 -2.01 -0.43
C THR A 126 -15.59 -3.20 0.02
N THR A 127 -15.18 -4.03 -0.95
CA THR A 127 -14.25 -5.15 -0.71
C THR A 127 -12.81 -4.64 -0.76
N GLY A 128 -11.96 -5.20 0.09
CA GLY A 128 -10.55 -4.82 0.13
C GLY A 128 -9.77 -5.54 1.21
N PHE A 129 -8.50 -5.19 1.30
CA PHE A 129 -7.61 -5.60 2.39
C PHE A 129 -7.35 -4.40 3.29
N ASN A 130 -7.38 -4.63 4.60
CA ASN A 130 -7.01 -3.63 5.59
C ASN A 130 -5.51 -3.74 5.88
N GLY A 131 -4.84 -2.60 6.01
CA GLY A 131 -3.44 -2.49 6.39
C GLY A 131 -3.23 -1.38 7.40
N GLN A 132 -2.11 -1.46 8.13
CA GLN A 132 -1.70 -0.45 9.09
C GLN A 132 -0.48 0.29 8.55
N LEU A 133 -0.53 1.61 8.57
CA LEU A 133 0.59 2.49 8.24
C LEU A 133 1.10 3.13 9.54
N ILE A 134 2.40 3.07 9.74
CA ILE A 134 3.07 3.74 10.87
C ILE A 134 4.04 4.76 10.29
N SER A 135 3.95 6.02 10.75
CA SER A 135 4.85 7.08 10.36
C SER A 135 5.39 7.83 11.59
N ASN A 136 6.46 8.59 11.40
CA ASN A 136 6.91 9.56 12.39
C ASN A 136 6.12 10.89 12.27
N LEU A 137 6.40 11.84 13.17
CA LEU A 137 5.76 13.16 13.13
C LEU A 137 6.19 14.04 11.94
N ALA A 138 7.27 13.70 11.25
CA ALA A 138 7.70 14.36 10.03
C ALA A 138 6.94 13.85 8.79
N GLY A 139 6.21 12.74 8.91
CA GLY A 139 5.47 12.11 7.84
C GLY A 139 6.24 11.00 7.11
N ASP A 140 7.45 10.67 7.57
CA ASP A 140 8.20 9.56 6.99
C ASP A 140 7.55 8.23 7.39
N VAL A 141 7.36 7.35 6.43
CA VAL A 141 6.79 6.01 6.66
C VAL A 141 7.84 5.13 7.33
N ILE A 142 7.52 4.65 8.52
CA ILE A 142 8.37 3.72 9.29
C ILE A 142 7.99 2.27 8.97
N TYR A 143 6.69 1.97 8.84
CA TYR A 143 6.23 0.60 8.63
C TYR A 143 4.88 0.57 7.91
N ILE A 144 4.72 -0.43 7.07
CA ILE A 144 3.43 -0.83 6.48
C ILE A 144 3.23 -2.30 6.82
N SER A 145 2.12 -2.62 7.46
CA SER A 145 1.82 -3.99 7.88
C SER A 145 1.52 -4.91 6.70
N GLU A 146 1.59 -6.21 6.94
CA GLU A 146 0.96 -7.20 6.07
C GLU A 146 -0.55 -6.91 5.97
N PRO A 147 -1.15 -7.17 4.79
CA PRO A 147 -2.58 -6.97 4.61
C PRO A 147 -3.38 -8.02 5.39
N VAL A 148 -4.45 -7.59 6.04
CA VAL A 148 -5.48 -8.46 6.63
C VAL A 148 -6.80 -8.28 5.88
N THR A 149 -7.75 -9.19 6.07
CA THR A 149 -9.05 -9.12 5.39
C THR A 149 -9.84 -7.87 5.79
N GLY A 150 -10.54 -7.27 4.83
CA GLY A 150 -11.17 -5.94 4.99
C GLY A 150 -12.33 -5.87 5.98
N HIS A 151 -12.86 -7.02 6.44
CA HIS A 151 -13.88 -7.03 7.50
C HIS A 151 -13.29 -6.73 8.89
N ASN A 152 -11.98 -6.94 9.07
CA ASN A 152 -11.32 -6.68 10.34
C ASN A 152 -11.32 -5.19 10.67
N HIS A 153 -11.64 -4.88 11.93
CA HIS A 153 -11.51 -3.52 12.45
C HIS A 153 -10.03 -3.17 12.69
N ASP A 154 -9.72 -1.88 12.75
CA ASP A 154 -8.35 -1.37 12.90
C ASP A 154 -7.62 -2.00 14.10
N MET A 155 -8.29 -2.21 15.24
CA MET A 155 -7.75 -2.88 16.42
C MET A 155 -7.42 -4.36 16.19
N THR A 156 -8.27 -5.07 15.43
CA THR A 156 -8.01 -6.47 15.07
C THR A 156 -6.84 -6.56 14.10
N ALA A 157 -6.84 -5.73 13.07
CA ALA A 157 -5.74 -5.63 12.11
C ALA A 157 -4.40 -5.30 12.79
N LEU A 158 -4.44 -4.40 13.80
CA LEU A 158 -3.26 -4.08 14.60
C LEU A 158 -2.73 -5.30 15.36
N SER A 159 -3.59 -6.09 15.99
CA SER A 159 -3.20 -7.25 16.79
C SER A 159 -2.76 -8.47 15.96
N GLU A 160 -3.21 -8.57 14.71
CA GLU A 160 -2.88 -9.66 13.79
C GLU A 160 -1.57 -9.42 13.01
N THR A 161 -0.96 -8.24 13.14
CA THR A 161 0.24 -7.86 12.40
C THR A 161 1.35 -7.41 13.34
N ALA A 162 2.58 -7.31 12.83
CA ALA A 162 3.70 -6.77 13.60
C ALA A 162 3.58 -5.26 13.90
N ALA A 163 2.55 -4.57 13.42
CA ALA A 163 2.33 -3.15 13.69
C ALA A 163 2.24 -2.84 15.19
N ALA A 164 1.56 -3.70 15.96
CA ALA A 164 1.48 -3.54 17.42
C ALA A 164 2.87 -3.56 18.09
N GLU A 165 3.75 -4.44 17.63
CA GLU A 165 5.11 -4.54 18.17
C GLU A 165 5.99 -3.33 17.80
N VAL A 166 5.82 -2.80 16.58
CA VAL A 166 6.52 -1.58 16.13
C VAL A 166 6.11 -0.40 16.99
N ILE A 167 4.81 -0.23 17.26
CA ILE A 167 4.32 0.86 18.10
C ILE A 167 4.73 0.67 19.57
N ALA A 168 4.75 -0.56 20.07
CA ALA A 168 5.21 -0.86 21.42
C ALA A 168 6.72 -0.55 21.64
N ALA A 169 7.51 -0.56 20.57
CA ALA A 169 8.92 -0.15 20.62
C ALA A 169 9.11 1.38 20.62
N ALA A 170 8.11 2.14 20.22
CA ALA A 170 8.13 3.60 20.18
C ALA A 170 8.01 4.21 21.60
N PHE A 171 8.31 5.50 21.73
CA PHE A 171 8.06 6.26 22.97
C PHE A 171 6.56 6.40 23.22
N SER A 172 5.77 6.70 22.19
CA SER A 172 4.31 6.75 22.25
C SER A 172 3.69 6.52 20.86
N GLY A 173 2.48 5.95 20.84
CA GLY A 173 1.65 5.84 19.65
C GLY A 173 0.51 6.85 19.68
N VAL A 174 0.22 7.45 18.52
CA VAL A 174 -0.93 8.34 18.31
C VAL A 174 -1.80 7.75 17.24
N GLY A 175 -3.08 7.59 17.49
CA GLY A 175 -4.03 7.03 16.53
C GLY A 175 -5.37 7.76 16.53
N ASP A 176 -6.20 7.44 15.57
CA ASP A 176 -7.57 7.94 15.51
C ASP A 176 -8.49 7.29 16.57
N LYS A 177 -9.79 7.59 16.52
CA LYS A 177 -10.79 7.02 17.45
C LYS A 177 -10.95 5.50 17.33
N GLY A 178 -10.51 4.90 16.23
CA GLY A 178 -10.54 3.45 16.01
C GLY A 178 -9.59 2.70 16.94
N TYR A 179 -8.57 3.38 17.47
CA TYR A 179 -7.55 2.81 18.37
C TYR A 179 -7.82 3.05 19.86
N GLN A 180 -9.03 3.49 20.23
CA GLN A 180 -9.37 3.65 21.65
C GLN A 180 -9.28 2.32 22.40
N GLY A 181 -8.61 2.34 23.55
CA GLY A 181 -8.36 1.13 24.35
C GLY A 181 -7.02 0.44 24.07
N SER A 182 -6.26 0.90 23.07
CA SER A 182 -4.91 0.38 22.76
C SER A 182 -3.81 0.88 23.72
N GLY A 183 -4.09 1.91 24.52
CA GLY A 183 -3.07 2.62 25.30
C GLY A 183 -2.38 3.75 24.53
N TYR A 184 -2.76 4.00 23.28
CA TYR A 184 -2.23 5.10 22.46
C TYR A 184 -2.92 6.43 22.79
N ILE A 185 -2.30 7.52 22.41
CA ILE A 185 -2.92 8.85 22.45
C ILE A 185 -3.98 8.88 21.35
N THR A 186 -5.24 8.98 21.76
CA THR A 186 -6.37 9.01 20.83
C THR A 186 -7.30 10.17 21.16
N PRO A 187 -8.06 10.70 20.17
CA PRO A 187 -9.05 11.73 20.45
C PRO A 187 -10.10 11.24 21.44
N ILE A 188 -10.53 12.14 22.33
CA ILE A 188 -11.58 11.86 23.30
C ILE A 188 -12.91 11.64 22.57
N LYS A 189 -13.57 10.53 22.85
CA LYS A 189 -14.88 10.25 22.30
C LYS A 189 -15.94 11.13 22.98
N LYS A 190 -16.72 11.87 22.18
CA LYS A 190 -17.83 12.62 22.71
C LYS A 190 -18.78 11.66 23.47
N PRO A 191 -19.11 11.93 24.75
CA PRO A 191 -20.04 11.13 25.49
C PRO A 191 -21.41 11.12 24.78
N GLN A 192 -22.08 9.97 24.78
CA GLN A 192 -23.42 9.86 24.24
C GLN A 192 -24.37 10.72 25.10
N PHE A 193 -25.13 11.63 24.46
CA PHE A 193 -26.07 12.56 25.13
C PHE A 193 -25.46 13.66 26.04
N ARG A 194 -24.15 13.93 25.94
CA ARG A 194 -23.49 15.02 26.66
C ARG A 194 -22.63 15.86 25.71
N GLU A 195 -22.48 17.14 26.02
CA GLU A 195 -21.51 17.99 25.35
C GLU A 195 -20.09 17.68 25.83
N LEU A 196 -19.10 17.90 24.96
CA LEU A 196 -17.69 17.87 25.41
C LEU A 196 -17.51 19.01 26.44
N LEU A 197 -16.89 18.69 27.56
CA LEU A 197 -16.51 19.73 28.52
C LEU A 197 -15.51 20.66 27.81
N GLU A 198 -15.77 21.98 27.90
CA GLU A 198 -14.77 22.97 27.52
C GLU A 198 -13.57 22.87 28.47
N TRP A 199 -12.37 22.94 27.93
CA TRP A 199 -11.11 22.90 28.67
C TRP A 199 -10.79 24.30 29.18
#